data_38d90fa3a1e831c8be8f9183659f08d0
#
_entry.id   38d90fa3a1e831c8be8f9183659f08d0
#
_cell.length_a   1.000
_cell.length_b   1.000
_cell.length_c   1.000
_cell.angle_alpha   90.00
_cell.angle_beta   90.00
_cell.angle_gamma   90.00
#
_symmetry.space_group_name_H-M   'P 1'
#
loop_
_entity.id
_entity.type
_entity.pdbx_description
1 polymer ?
#
loop_
_entity_poly.entity_id
_entity_poly.type
_entity_poly.pdbx_seq_one_letter_code
_entity_poly.pdbx_strand_id
1 'polypeptide(L)'
;MGSRVRTAIALTGLLLIWRGAPALATPPQVVEVPAGPAFVQRPGEAQIPARQGQSLIPSTLLRTSKPGRMQVKLSNGRQFRMGGDAELKLAGAGVELLKGSIIGWISPSITNRRPFQIRTRLATASIQGTTVFLELNDDTFRVFSWEGAVQVRTKDGEEFTLQSGQQLLLDLKRQLDDTRGRVTDAIEWEPPAPMADTDIDRRMKGSALINGFSTPLDTLPIIERELGTSAAPRD
;
A
#
# COMPACT_ATOMS: atom_id res chain seq x y z
N MET A 1 22.64 26.66 -81.20
CA MET A 1 22.46 25.35 -80.51
C MET A 1 22.95 25.52 -79.06
N GLY A 2 22.05 25.77 -78.15
CA GLY A 2 22.37 26.06 -76.75
C GLY A 2 21.83 24.96 -75.84
N SER A 3 22.73 24.23 -75.22
CA SER A 3 22.46 23.19 -74.22
C SER A 3 22.16 23.84 -72.85
N ARG A 4 20.97 23.67 -72.27
CA ARG A 4 20.63 24.06 -70.90
C ARG A 4 20.91 22.91 -69.95
N VAL A 5 21.93 23.06 -69.08
CA VAL A 5 22.21 22.18 -68.00
C VAL A 5 21.23 22.51 -66.84
N ARG A 6 20.41 21.54 -66.45
CA ARG A 6 19.55 21.61 -65.26
C ARG A 6 20.28 21.04 -64.07
N THR A 7 20.65 21.90 -63.14
CA THR A 7 21.22 21.50 -61.86
C THR A 7 20.08 21.10 -60.92
N ALA A 8 20.01 19.85 -60.54
CA ALA A 8 19.06 19.34 -59.53
C ALA A 8 19.72 19.51 -58.12
N ILE A 9 19.12 20.32 -57.31
CA ILE A 9 19.50 20.48 -55.87
C ILE A 9 18.73 19.39 -55.10
N ALA A 10 19.46 18.39 -54.58
CA ALA A 10 18.91 17.41 -53.66
C ALA A 10 18.87 17.99 -52.23
N LEU A 11 17.69 18.26 -51.74
CA LEU A 11 17.46 18.68 -50.36
C LEU A 11 17.48 17.41 -49.48
N THR A 12 18.58 17.15 -48.80
CA THR A 12 18.68 16.04 -47.79
C THR A 12 18.10 16.55 -46.48
N GLY A 13 16.82 16.17 -46.23
CA GLY A 13 16.14 16.47 -44.96
C GLY A 13 16.75 15.62 -43.82
N LEU A 14 17.43 16.26 -42.88
CA LEU A 14 17.95 15.65 -41.67
C LEU A 14 16.79 15.47 -40.68
N LEU A 15 16.24 14.24 -40.58
CA LEU A 15 15.24 13.88 -39.56
C LEU A 15 15.93 13.79 -38.19
N LEU A 16 15.79 14.84 -37.37
CA LEU A 16 16.14 14.83 -35.94
C LEU A 16 15.15 13.96 -35.21
N ILE A 17 15.50 12.68 -34.96
CA ILE A 17 14.75 11.80 -34.06
C ILE A 17 15.03 12.27 -32.62
N TRP A 18 14.09 13.05 -32.08
CA TRP A 18 14.13 13.43 -30.65
C TRP A 18 13.77 12.21 -29.83
N ARG A 19 14.79 11.49 -29.38
CA ARG A 19 14.63 10.43 -28.36
C ARG A 19 14.26 11.13 -27.05
N GLY A 20 12.99 11.12 -26.73
CA GLY A 20 12.52 11.53 -25.41
C GLY A 20 13.29 10.74 -24.34
N ALA A 21 14.01 11.43 -23.45
CA ALA A 21 14.67 10.79 -22.32
C ALA A 21 13.61 10.02 -21.50
N PRO A 22 13.89 8.78 -21.06
CA PRO A 22 12.96 8.06 -20.20
C PRO A 22 12.74 8.89 -18.91
N ALA A 23 11.50 9.19 -18.60
CA ALA A 23 11.15 9.84 -17.35
C ALA A 23 11.65 8.95 -16.21
N LEU A 24 12.66 9.39 -15.46
CA LEU A 24 13.19 8.68 -14.31
C LEU A 24 12.05 8.56 -13.29
N ALA A 25 11.65 7.32 -12.99
CA ALA A 25 10.64 7.06 -11.97
C ALA A 25 11.15 7.62 -10.63
N THR A 26 10.36 8.49 -10.00
CA THR A 26 10.68 9.02 -8.67
C THR A 26 10.88 7.85 -7.69
N PRO A 27 12.01 7.79 -6.98
CA PRO A 27 12.25 6.71 -6.03
C PRO A 27 11.22 6.75 -4.89
N PRO A 28 10.95 5.62 -4.25
CA PRO A 28 10.16 5.60 -3.02
C PRO A 28 10.76 6.53 -1.97
N GLN A 29 9.89 7.22 -1.22
CA GLN A 29 10.35 8.15 -0.18
C GLN A 29 9.40 8.22 1.01
N VAL A 30 9.94 8.59 2.17
CA VAL A 30 9.17 8.95 3.36
C VAL A 30 8.50 10.29 3.12
N VAL A 31 7.16 10.34 3.17
CA VAL A 31 6.39 11.57 2.95
C VAL A 31 6.22 12.35 4.24
N GLU A 32 5.95 11.64 5.34
CA GLU A 32 5.66 12.25 6.63
C GLU A 32 6.00 11.30 7.78
N VAL A 33 6.46 11.84 8.90
CA VAL A 33 6.66 11.15 10.19
C VAL A 33 5.99 12.00 11.26
N PRO A 34 4.65 11.88 11.44
CA PRO A 34 3.91 12.76 12.38
C PRO A 34 4.19 12.44 13.84
N ALA A 35 4.65 11.22 14.14
CA ALA A 35 5.06 10.81 15.47
C ALA A 35 6.19 9.77 15.40
N GLY A 36 7.15 9.89 16.30
CA GLY A 36 8.18 8.88 16.55
C GLY A 36 7.81 7.93 17.68
N PRO A 37 8.58 6.84 17.85
CA PRO A 37 9.74 6.42 17.07
C PRO A 37 9.38 5.79 15.72
N ALA A 38 10.09 6.20 14.67
CA ALA A 38 10.01 5.62 13.34
C ALA A 38 11.41 5.50 12.74
N PHE A 39 11.70 4.40 12.05
CA PHE A 39 13.05 4.04 11.63
C PHE A 39 13.07 3.49 10.22
N VAL A 40 14.21 3.68 9.57
CA VAL A 40 14.57 3.14 8.25
C VAL A 40 15.86 2.36 8.39
N GLN A 41 15.89 1.16 7.83
CA GLN A 41 17.09 0.33 7.75
C GLN A 41 17.29 -0.14 6.32
N ARG A 42 18.36 0.31 5.66
CA ARG A 42 18.77 -0.20 4.36
C ARG A 42 19.43 -1.56 4.49
N PRO A 43 19.43 -2.38 3.42
CA PRO A 43 20.13 -3.66 3.43
C PRO A 43 21.60 -3.48 3.80
N GLY A 44 22.04 -4.23 4.83
CA GLY A 44 23.44 -4.20 5.30
C GLY A 44 23.83 -2.97 6.14
N GLU A 45 22.91 -2.03 6.36
CA GLU A 45 23.17 -0.81 7.14
C GLU A 45 22.52 -0.88 8.54
N ALA A 46 22.99 -0.03 9.44
CA ALA A 46 22.36 0.17 10.75
C ALA A 46 21.00 0.88 10.57
N GLN A 47 20.10 0.63 11.51
CA GLN A 47 18.84 1.33 11.60
C GLN A 47 19.05 2.81 11.97
N ILE A 48 18.41 3.71 11.26
CA ILE A 48 18.44 5.16 11.51
C ILE A 48 17.03 5.72 11.68
N PRO A 49 16.84 6.84 12.40
CA PRO A 49 15.55 7.52 12.46
C PRO A 49 15.03 7.90 11.06
N ALA A 50 13.74 7.66 10.83
CA ALA A 50 13.07 8.06 9.60
C ALA A 50 12.91 9.59 9.55
N ARG A 51 13.11 10.18 8.36
CA ARG A 51 12.95 11.61 8.13
C ARG A 51 12.12 11.86 6.88
N GLN A 52 11.31 12.92 6.91
CA GLN A 52 10.58 13.38 5.72
C GLN A 52 11.55 13.66 4.56
N GLY A 53 11.16 13.28 3.35
CA GLY A 53 11.99 13.42 2.14
C GLY A 53 13.05 12.33 1.97
N GLN A 54 13.23 11.45 2.95
CA GLN A 54 14.24 10.37 2.87
C GLN A 54 13.91 9.40 1.75
N SER A 55 14.82 9.26 0.78
CA SER A 55 14.70 8.28 -0.31
C SER A 55 14.93 6.86 0.19
N LEU A 56 14.13 5.95 -0.32
CA LEU A 56 14.14 4.54 0.04
C LEU A 56 14.55 3.69 -1.16
N ILE A 57 15.20 2.56 -0.89
CA ILE A 57 15.62 1.59 -1.90
C ILE A 57 14.91 0.25 -1.71
N PRO A 58 14.88 -0.64 -2.70
CA PRO A 58 14.33 -2.00 -2.52
C PRO A 58 14.95 -2.71 -1.32
N SER A 59 14.17 -3.56 -0.69
CA SER A 59 14.52 -4.33 0.52
C SER A 59 14.80 -3.49 1.78
N THR A 60 14.56 -2.17 1.76
CA THR A 60 14.58 -1.35 2.99
C THR A 60 13.54 -1.85 3.97
N LEU A 61 13.93 -1.99 5.23
CA LEU A 61 13.08 -2.30 6.36
C LEU A 61 12.63 -1.01 7.04
N LEU A 62 11.34 -0.88 7.26
CA LEU A 62 10.70 0.23 7.95
C LEU A 62 10.13 -0.27 9.28
N ARG A 63 10.32 0.47 10.34
CA ARG A 63 9.82 0.14 11.68
C ARG A 63 9.20 1.34 12.35
N THR A 64 8.11 1.10 13.07
CA THR A 64 7.51 2.07 14.00
C THR A 64 7.28 1.38 15.33
N SER A 65 7.43 2.13 16.43
CA SER A 65 7.00 1.71 17.76
C SER A 65 5.98 2.72 18.27
N LYS A 66 4.97 2.27 19.01
CA LYS A 66 3.94 3.18 19.56
C LYS A 66 4.55 4.38 20.26
N PRO A 67 4.07 5.62 20.03
CA PRO A 67 3.00 6.04 19.14
C PRO A 67 3.43 6.35 17.71
N GLY A 68 4.62 5.90 17.28
CA GLY A 68 5.25 6.22 16.00
C GLY A 68 4.41 5.85 14.79
N ARG A 69 4.47 6.72 13.78
CA ARG A 69 3.78 6.58 12.49
C ARG A 69 4.62 7.15 11.38
N MET A 70 4.48 6.61 10.17
CA MET A 70 5.06 7.19 8.96
C MET A 70 4.18 6.96 7.75
N GLN A 71 4.23 7.89 6.80
CA GLN A 71 3.67 7.74 5.45
C GLN A 71 4.81 7.60 4.45
N VAL A 72 4.63 6.67 3.52
CA VAL A 72 5.57 6.42 2.43
C VAL A 72 4.84 6.46 1.10
N LYS A 73 5.44 7.14 0.14
CA LYS A 73 5.03 7.14 -1.26
C LYS A 73 5.96 6.21 -2.04
N LEU A 74 5.39 5.23 -2.71
CA LEU A 74 6.08 4.36 -3.63
C LEU A 74 6.05 4.95 -5.05
N SER A 75 6.80 4.36 -5.95
CA SER A 75 6.69 4.70 -7.37
C SER A 75 5.27 4.43 -7.90
N ASN A 76 4.85 5.18 -8.92
CA ASN A 76 3.56 4.98 -9.60
C ASN A 76 2.31 5.25 -8.74
N GLY A 77 2.36 6.23 -7.85
CA GLY A 77 1.20 6.71 -7.09
C GLY A 77 0.69 5.79 -5.99
N ARG A 78 1.39 4.71 -5.69
CA ARG A 78 1.10 3.85 -4.54
C ARG A 78 1.59 4.54 -3.28
N GLN A 79 0.78 4.48 -2.25
CA GLN A 79 1.11 5.07 -0.95
C GLN A 79 0.67 4.14 0.17
N PHE A 80 1.31 4.29 1.32
CA PHE A 80 0.85 3.63 2.54
C PHE A 80 1.20 4.43 3.78
N ARG A 81 0.45 4.20 4.84
CA ARG A 81 0.74 4.62 6.22
C ARG A 81 0.92 3.41 7.09
N MET A 82 1.88 3.44 7.96
CA MET A 82 2.14 2.39 8.95
C MET A 82 2.29 3.00 10.34
N GLY A 83 1.97 2.21 11.37
CA GLY A 83 2.10 2.65 12.75
C GLY A 83 1.79 1.57 13.76
N GLY A 84 2.05 1.88 15.03
CA GLY A 84 1.69 1.01 16.13
C GLY A 84 2.46 -0.32 16.15
N ASP A 85 3.77 -0.29 16.41
CA ASP A 85 4.65 -1.48 16.45
C ASP A 85 4.70 -2.25 15.12
N ALA A 86 4.64 -1.51 14.00
CA ALA A 86 4.67 -2.10 12.67
C ALA A 86 6.09 -2.29 12.15
N GLU A 87 6.28 -3.39 11.44
CA GLU A 87 7.50 -3.71 10.71
C GLU A 87 7.14 -4.12 9.28
N LEU A 88 7.79 -3.48 8.30
CA LEU A 88 7.47 -3.61 6.90
C LEU A 88 8.73 -3.55 6.04
N LYS A 89 8.81 -4.41 5.02
CA LYS A 89 9.90 -4.44 4.05
C LYS A 89 9.41 -3.98 2.68
N LEU A 90 10.17 -3.10 2.04
CA LEU A 90 9.90 -2.73 0.65
C LEU A 90 10.25 -3.88 -0.30
N ALA A 91 9.29 -4.30 -1.13
CA ALA A 91 9.41 -5.48 -1.99
C ALA A 91 8.95 -5.17 -3.42
N GLY A 92 9.87 -4.76 -4.28
CA GLY A 92 9.62 -4.56 -5.71
C GLY A 92 8.36 -3.74 -6.01
N ALA A 93 7.30 -4.41 -6.49
CA ALA A 93 6.04 -3.77 -6.85
C ALA A 93 5.10 -3.46 -5.67
N GLY A 94 5.48 -3.79 -4.44
CA GLY A 94 4.65 -3.65 -3.24
C GLY A 94 5.45 -3.62 -1.96
N VAL A 95 4.86 -4.14 -0.91
CA VAL A 95 5.45 -4.21 0.43
C VAL A 95 5.17 -5.56 1.07
N GLU A 96 5.99 -5.94 2.04
CA GLU A 96 5.79 -7.10 2.90
C GLU A 96 5.57 -6.60 4.33
N LEU A 97 4.36 -6.79 4.85
CA LEU A 97 4.02 -6.50 6.24
C LEU A 97 4.44 -7.70 7.09
N LEU A 98 5.44 -7.50 7.96
CA LEU A 98 5.96 -8.52 8.86
C LEU A 98 5.15 -8.57 10.16
N LYS A 99 4.74 -7.41 10.67
CA LYS A 99 3.81 -7.24 11.81
C LYS A 99 3.25 -5.83 11.88
N GLY A 100 2.20 -5.65 12.69
CA GLY A 100 1.57 -4.35 12.95
C GLY A 100 0.48 -4.00 11.94
N SER A 101 0.26 -2.72 11.70
CA SER A 101 -0.85 -2.24 10.88
C SER A 101 -0.39 -1.32 9.75
N ILE A 102 -1.09 -1.42 8.62
CA ILE A 102 -0.87 -0.61 7.42
C ILE A 102 -2.22 -0.21 6.80
N ILE A 103 -2.32 1.02 6.30
CA ILE A 103 -3.30 1.42 5.28
C ILE A 103 -2.54 1.66 3.99
N GLY A 104 -2.94 0.96 2.92
CA GLY A 104 -2.36 1.10 1.60
C GLY A 104 -3.39 1.54 0.58
N TRP A 105 -3.00 2.42 -0.35
CA TRP A 105 -3.88 2.90 -1.43
C TRP A 105 -3.11 3.27 -2.69
N ILE A 106 -3.84 3.45 -3.78
CA ILE A 106 -3.33 4.03 -5.02
C ILE A 106 -4.05 5.36 -5.23
N SER A 107 -3.27 6.43 -5.44
CA SER A 107 -3.83 7.77 -5.64
C SER A 107 -4.85 7.78 -6.78
N PRO A 108 -6.06 8.36 -6.60
CA PRO A 108 -7.11 8.40 -7.62
C PRO A 108 -6.67 9.09 -8.91
N SER A 109 -5.72 10.03 -8.84
CA SER A 109 -5.16 10.76 -9.98
C SER A 109 -4.31 9.90 -10.93
N ILE A 110 -3.94 8.67 -10.54
CA ILE A 110 -3.12 7.77 -11.35
C ILE A 110 -3.99 6.97 -12.31
N THR A 111 -3.81 7.16 -13.61
CA THR A 111 -4.58 6.47 -14.66
C THR A 111 -4.03 5.09 -15.00
N ASN A 112 -2.70 4.92 -15.04
CA ASN A 112 -2.07 3.62 -15.29
C ASN A 112 -1.79 2.89 -13.96
N ARG A 113 -2.82 2.26 -13.42
CA ARG A 113 -2.80 1.63 -12.10
C ARG A 113 -2.26 0.21 -12.19
N ARG A 114 -0.99 0.02 -11.87
CA ARG A 114 -0.49 -1.33 -11.61
C ARG A 114 -0.94 -1.78 -10.21
N PRO A 115 -1.27 -3.06 -10.01
CA PRO A 115 -1.68 -3.55 -8.71
C PRO A 115 -0.66 -3.19 -7.61
N PHE A 116 -1.15 -2.74 -6.46
CA PHE A 116 -0.35 -2.60 -5.26
C PHE A 116 -0.54 -3.85 -4.40
N GLN A 117 0.54 -4.57 -4.16
CA GLN A 117 0.52 -5.81 -3.38
C GLN A 117 1.07 -5.56 -1.98
N ILE A 118 0.30 -5.97 -0.98
CA ILE A 118 0.73 -6.04 0.41
C ILE A 118 0.79 -7.52 0.77
N ARG A 119 1.99 -8.04 0.95
CA ARG A 119 2.25 -9.44 1.29
C ARG A 119 2.40 -9.59 2.78
N THR A 120 2.00 -10.74 3.30
CA THR A 120 2.25 -11.16 4.67
C THR A 120 2.71 -12.62 4.68
N ARG A 121 3.02 -13.15 5.86
CA ARG A 121 3.27 -14.59 6.02
C ARG A 121 2.04 -15.47 5.73
N LEU A 122 0.82 -14.92 5.77
CA LEU A 122 -0.45 -15.66 5.64
C LEU A 122 -1.11 -15.49 4.27
N ALA A 123 -1.09 -14.28 3.73
CA ALA A 123 -1.79 -13.95 2.49
C ALA A 123 -1.16 -12.76 1.77
N THR A 124 -1.58 -12.53 0.53
CA THR A 124 -1.28 -11.33 -0.25
C THR A 124 -2.58 -10.61 -0.57
N ALA A 125 -2.68 -9.35 -0.16
CA ALA A 125 -3.75 -8.45 -0.59
C ALA A 125 -3.27 -7.66 -1.83
N SER A 126 -4.11 -7.59 -2.87
CA SER A 126 -3.84 -6.88 -4.11
C SER A 126 -4.95 -5.88 -4.40
N ILE A 127 -4.58 -4.62 -4.61
CA ILE A 127 -5.51 -3.51 -4.86
C ILE A 127 -5.21 -2.82 -6.19
N GLN A 128 -6.26 -2.32 -6.86
CA GLN A 128 -6.20 -1.60 -8.12
C GLN A 128 -7.07 -0.33 -8.06
N GLY A 129 -6.67 0.67 -7.27
CA GLY A 129 -7.43 1.90 -7.08
C GLY A 129 -8.45 1.79 -5.96
N THR A 130 -8.06 1.16 -4.88
CA THR A 130 -8.82 0.94 -3.65
C THR A 130 -7.96 1.32 -2.45
N THR A 131 -8.59 1.42 -1.28
CA THR A 131 -7.92 1.62 0.01
C THR A 131 -8.15 0.41 0.89
N VAL A 132 -7.06 -0.21 1.32
CA VAL A 132 -7.09 -1.41 2.15
C VAL A 132 -6.38 -1.18 3.48
N PHE A 133 -6.94 -1.73 4.54
CA PHE A 133 -6.29 -1.87 5.84
C PHE A 133 -5.87 -3.31 6.05
N LEU A 134 -4.63 -3.52 6.49
CA LEU A 134 -4.14 -4.80 6.97
C LEU A 134 -3.60 -4.66 8.39
N GLU A 135 -3.86 -5.70 9.17
CA GLU A 135 -3.31 -5.88 10.50
C GLU A 135 -2.79 -7.30 10.62
N LEU A 136 -1.56 -7.43 11.11
CA LEU A 136 -0.94 -8.71 11.43
C LEU A 136 -0.23 -8.59 12.77
N ASN A 137 -0.70 -9.31 13.76
CA ASN A 137 -0.05 -9.46 15.05
C ASN A 137 -0.02 -10.96 15.45
N ASP A 138 0.29 -11.27 16.68
CA ASP A 138 0.42 -12.65 17.14
C ASP A 138 -0.95 -13.34 17.27
N ASP A 139 -2.02 -12.57 17.47
CA ASP A 139 -3.36 -13.06 17.77
C ASP A 139 -4.30 -12.95 16.57
N THR A 140 -4.04 -12.03 15.63
CA THR A 140 -5.02 -11.66 14.61
C THR A 140 -4.34 -11.35 13.29
N PHE A 141 -4.95 -11.84 12.20
CA PHE A 141 -4.74 -11.32 10.86
C PHE A 141 -6.07 -10.76 10.35
N ARG A 142 -6.03 -9.52 9.82
CA ARG A 142 -7.20 -8.85 9.27
C ARG A 142 -6.87 -8.14 7.97
N VAL A 143 -7.73 -8.30 6.99
CA VAL A 143 -7.80 -7.45 5.80
C VAL A 143 -9.17 -6.79 5.80
N PHE A 144 -9.24 -5.47 5.60
CA PHE A 144 -10.48 -4.72 5.53
C PHE A 144 -10.45 -3.77 4.32
N SER A 145 -11.48 -3.81 3.49
CA SER A 145 -11.64 -2.88 2.36
C SER A 145 -12.35 -1.61 2.83
N TRP A 146 -11.63 -0.49 2.82
CA TRP A 146 -12.22 0.83 3.10
C TRP A 146 -13.05 1.34 1.93
N GLU A 147 -12.64 1.05 0.69
CA GLU A 147 -13.39 1.40 -0.52
C GLU A 147 -12.98 0.46 -1.66
N GLY A 148 -13.91 0.20 -2.59
CA GLY A 148 -13.69 -0.63 -3.75
C GLY A 148 -13.46 -2.11 -3.45
N ALA A 149 -12.80 -2.84 -4.36
CA ALA A 149 -12.59 -4.27 -4.28
C ALA A 149 -11.13 -4.63 -3.98
N VAL A 150 -10.91 -5.47 -2.97
CA VAL A 150 -9.60 -6.00 -2.59
C VAL A 150 -9.55 -7.50 -2.86
N GLN A 151 -8.58 -7.93 -3.66
CA GLN A 151 -8.32 -9.36 -3.90
C GLN A 151 -7.33 -9.87 -2.85
N VAL A 152 -7.66 -10.96 -2.19
CA VAL A 152 -6.79 -11.62 -1.21
C VAL A 152 -6.53 -13.05 -1.67
N ARG A 153 -5.26 -13.42 -1.79
CA ARG A 153 -4.83 -14.80 -2.03
C ARG A 153 -4.06 -15.29 -0.82
N THR A 154 -4.51 -16.36 -0.22
CA THR A 154 -3.87 -17.00 0.94
C THR A 154 -2.63 -17.79 0.53
N LYS A 155 -1.82 -18.23 1.49
CA LYS A 155 -0.63 -19.05 1.23
C LYS A 155 -0.95 -20.47 0.74
N ASP A 156 -2.06 -21.01 1.20
CA ASP A 156 -2.62 -22.31 0.82
C ASP A 156 -3.43 -22.29 -0.48
N GLY A 157 -3.57 -21.09 -1.10
CA GLY A 157 -4.07 -20.93 -2.46
C GLY A 157 -5.54 -20.54 -2.57
N GLU A 158 -6.24 -20.30 -1.45
CA GLU A 158 -7.60 -19.77 -1.49
C GLU A 158 -7.61 -18.31 -1.98
N GLU A 159 -8.70 -17.92 -2.64
CA GLU A 159 -8.90 -16.59 -3.19
C GLU A 159 -10.20 -15.98 -2.70
N PHE A 160 -10.10 -14.76 -2.18
CA PHE A 160 -11.24 -13.99 -1.69
C PHE A 160 -11.26 -12.62 -2.36
N THR A 161 -12.47 -12.08 -2.57
CA THR A 161 -12.66 -10.69 -2.98
C THR A 161 -13.50 -9.99 -1.92
N LEU A 162 -12.93 -8.95 -1.31
CA LEU A 162 -13.60 -8.09 -0.34
C LEU A 162 -14.17 -6.88 -1.07
N GLN A 163 -15.43 -6.57 -0.85
CA GLN A 163 -16.05 -5.30 -1.25
C GLN A 163 -15.90 -4.26 -0.14
N SER A 164 -16.22 -2.99 -0.43
CA SER A 164 -16.24 -1.91 0.56
C SER A 164 -17.00 -2.33 1.82
N GLY A 165 -16.40 -2.09 2.99
CA GLY A 165 -16.96 -2.45 4.29
C GLY A 165 -16.83 -3.92 4.67
N GLN A 166 -16.26 -4.77 3.81
CA GLN A 166 -16.01 -6.18 4.14
C GLN A 166 -14.62 -6.41 4.72
N GLN A 167 -14.54 -7.41 5.58
CA GLN A 167 -13.28 -7.87 6.17
C GLN A 167 -13.10 -9.37 6.00
N LEU A 168 -11.83 -9.78 5.86
CA LEU A 168 -11.35 -11.14 6.08
C LEU A 168 -10.63 -11.14 7.43
N LEU A 169 -11.09 -11.95 8.36
CA LEU A 169 -10.55 -12.03 9.72
C LEU A 169 -10.10 -13.45 10.01
N LEU A 170 -8.92 -13.59 10.57
CA LEU A 170 -8.39 -14.84 11.09
C LEU A 170 -7.96 -14.63 12.54
N ASP A 171 -8.56 -15.38 13.45
CA ASP A 171 -8.16 -15.47 14.85
C ASP A 171 -7.08 -16.54 15.00
N LEU A 172 -5.82 -16.11 15.09
CA LEU A 172 -4.67 -16.99 15.16
C LEU A 172 -4.60 -17.76 16.48
N LYS A 173 -5.11 -17.18 17.59
CA LYS A 173 -5.18 -17.87 18.89
C LYS A 173 -6.14 -19.05 18.82
N ARG A 174 -7.35 -18.81 18.32
CA ARG A 174 -8.37 -19.85 18.17
C ARG A 174 -7.86 -21.00 17.33
N GLN A 175 -7.20 -20.72 16.22
CA GLN A 175 -6.61 -21.75 15.36
C GLN A 175 -5.54 -22.58 16.06
N LEU A 176 -4.66 -21.94 16.83
CA LEU A 176 -3.62 -22.63 17.60
C LEU A 176 -4.21 -23.51 18.73
N ASP A 177 -5.31 -23.11 19.36
CA ASP A 177 -5.98 -23.87 20.40
C ASP A 177 -6.76 -25.06 19.81
N ASP A 178 -7.41 -24.88 18.66
CA ASP A 178 -8.14 -25.94 17.95
C ASP A 178 -7.19 -27.00 17.35
N THR A 179 -5.96 -26.65 17.00
CA THR A 179 -4.96 -27.56 16.42
C THR A 179 -4.18 -28.36 17.47
N ARG A 180 -4.21 -27.99 18.75
CA ARG A 180 -3.53 -28.75 19.83
C ARG A 180 -3.97 -30.20 19.98
N GLY A 181 -4.97 -30.67 19.24
CA GLY A 181 -5.45 -32.05 19.19
C GLY A 181 -5.52 -32.69 17.79
N ARG A 182 -5.17 -31.97 16.72
CA ARG A 182 -5.28 -32.43 15.34
C ARG A 182 -4.00 -32.17 14.54
N VAL A 183 -3.54 -33.17 13.81
CA VAL A 183 -2.39 -33.10 12.89
C VAL A 183 -2.83 -32.45 11.57
N THR A 184 -3.34 -31.22 11.58
CA THR A 184 -3.62 -30.45 10.36
C THR A 184 -3.08 -29.05 10.53
N ASP A 185 -1.95 -28.78 9.86
CA ASP A 185 -1.36 -27.44 9.71
C ASP A 185 -2.18 -26.51 8.77
N ALA A 186 -3.38 -26.93 8.35
CA ALA A 186 -4.22 -26.15 7.43
C ALA A 186 -4.99 -25.07 8.19
N ILE A 187 -4.78 -23.83 7.77
CA ILE A 187 -5.55 -22.67 8.24
C ILE A 187 -6.97 -22.77 7.67
N GLU A 188 -7.98 -22.74 8.52
CA GLU A 188 -9.37 -22.66 8.12
C GLU A 188 -9.79 -21.19 7.95
N TRP A 189 -10.03 -20.78 6.71
CA TRP A 189 -10.43 -19.43 6.37
C TRP A 189 -11.95 -19.29 6.35
N GLU A 190 -12.47 -18.33 7.10
CA GLU A 190 -13.88 -17.95 6.97
C GLU A 190 -14.05 -16.98 5.78
N PRO A 191 -15.17 -17.03 5.03
CA PRO A 191 -15.43 -16.10 3.94
C PRO A 191 -15.45 -14.64 4.42
N PRO A 192 -15.14 -13.66 3.55
CA PRO A 192 -15.26 -12.26 3.88
C PRO A 192 -16.67 -11.91 4.37
N ALA A 193 -16.73 -11.17 5.47
CA ALA A 193 -17.99 -10.75 6.09
C ALA A 193 -18.06 -9.21 6.19
N PRO A 194 -19.25 -8.61 6.13
CA PRO A 194 -19.42 -7.18 6.39
C PRO A 194 -19.02 -6.86 7.83
N MET A 195 -18.32 -5.75 8.02
CA MET A 195 -18.08 -5.18 9.35
C MET A 195 -19.32 -4.37 9.76
N ALA A 196 -19.71 -4.43 11.04
CA ALA A 196 -20.82 -3.63 11.54
C ALA A 196 -20.56 -2.12 11.36
N ASP A 197 -21.57 -1.34 11.00
CA ASP A 197 -21.43 0.10 10.75
C ASP A 197 -20.87 0.85 11.96
N THR A 198 -21.26 0.46 13.18
CA THR A 198 -20.72 1.02 14.43
C THR A 198 -19.22 0.77 14.59
N ASP A 199 -18.71 -0.34 14.08
CA ASP A 199 -17.28 -0.67 14.11
C ASP A 199 -16.52 0.07 13.00
N ILE A 200 -17.14 0.26 11.85
CA ILE A 200 -16.61 1.10 10.76
C ILE A 200 -16.46 2.53 11.26
N ASP A 201 -17.51 3.11 11.85
CA ASP A 201 -17.49 4.47 12.43
C ASP A 201 -16.43 4.63 13.50
N ARG A 202 -16.35 3.68 14.43
CA ARG A 202 -15.33 3.71 15.48
C ARG A 202 -13.93 3.68 14.91
N ARG A 203 -13.69 2.84 13.92
CA ARG A 203 -12.38 2.74 13.24
C ARG A 203 -12.07 3.99 12.43
N MET A 204 -13.04 4.54 11.71
CA MET A 204 -12.87 5.77 10.94
C MET A 204 -12.46 6.94 11.85
N LYS A 205 -13.17 7.14 12.96
CA LYS A 205 -12.92 8.23 13.91
C LYS A 205 -11.69 8.00 14.78
N GLY A 206 -11.43 6.75 15.18
CA GLY A 206 -10.33 6.40 16.10
C GLY A 206 -9.01 6.04 15.44
N SER A 207 -8.95 5.89 14.12
CA SER A 207 -7.75 5.43 13.45
C SER A 207 -6.67 6.51 13.34
N ALA A 208 -5.57 6.31 14.04
CA ALA A 208 -4.39 7.16 13.90
C ALA A 208 -3.76 7.07 12.49
N LEU A 209 -4.01 6.00 11.72
CA LEU A 209 -3.56 5.87 10.33
C LEU A 209 -4.42 6.71 9.37
N ILE A 210 -5.67 7.03 9.73
CA ILE A 210 -6.54 7.93 8.97
C ILE A 210 -6.34 9.37 9.41
N ASN A 211 -6.45 9.63 10.72
CA ASN A 211 -6.58 10.97 11.30
C ASN A 211 -5.26 11.56 11.83
N GLY A 212 -4.23 10.74 12.05
CA GLY A 212 -2.99 11.16 12.70
C GLY A 212 -1.90 11.67 11.77
N PHE A 213 -2.26 12.22 10.59
CA PHE A 213 -1.34 12.79 9.60
C PHE A 213 -1.80 14.19 9.18
N SER A 214 -0.88 15.05 8.77
CA SER A 214 -1.18 16.44 8.38
C SER A 214 -2.07 16.51 7.13
N THR A 215 -1.89 15.59 6.19
CA THR A 215 -2.69 15.50 4.96
C THR A 215 -3.68 14.35 5.05
N PRO A 216 -4.98 14.53 4.67
CA PRO A 216 -5.93 13.44 4.55
C PRO A 216 -5.44 12.36 3.56
N LEU A 217 -6.02 11.16 3.65
CA LEU A 217 -5.97 10.21 2.54
C LEU A 217 -6.65 10.87 1.33
N ASP A 218 -6.01 10.83 0.18
CA ASP A 218 -6.61 11.38 -1.06
C ASP A 218 -7.83 10.56 -1.54
N THR A 219 -8.03 9.36 -1.01
CA THR A 219 -9.21 8.52 -1.18
C THR A 219 -10.30 8.73 -0.13
N LEU A 220 -10.07 9.55 0.90
CA LEU A 220 -11.00 9.73 2.01
C LEU A 220 -12.43 10.10 1.57
N PRO A 221 -12.65 11.04 0.60
CA PRO A 221 -14.01 11.34 0.14
C PRO A 221 -14.73 10.16 -0.52
N ILE A 222 -13.97 9.23 -1.11
CA ILE A 222 -14.54 8.01 -1.71
C ILE A 222 -14.97 7.05 -0.60
N ILE A 223 -14.11 6.85 0.39
CA ILE A 223 -14.38 6.02 1.58
C ILE A 223 -15.65 6.50 2.29
N GLU A 224 -15.72 7.80 2.59
CA GLU A 224 -16.87 8.39 3.29
C GLU A 224 -18.18 8.20 2.53
N ARG A 225 -18.13 8.34 1.20
CA ARG A 225 -19.30 8.13 0.34
C ARG A 225 -19.73 6.65 0.29
N GLU A 226 -18.79 5.72 0.15
CA GLU A 226 -19.10 4.29 0.01
C GLU A 226 -19.57 3.65 1.31
N LEU A 227 -19.05 4.11 2.45
CA LEU A 227 -19.38 3.55 3.77
C LEU A 227 -20.41 4.37 4.55
N GLY A 228 -20.82 5.55 4.05
CA GLY A 228 -21.78 6.42 4.73
C GLY A 228 -21.30 6.94 6.08
N THR A 229 -19.97 7.07 6.26
CA THR A 229 -19.33 7.48 7.52
C THR A 229 -18.46 8.72 7.30
N SER A 230 -17.93 9.31 8.36
CA SER A 230 -17.04 10.45 8.29
C SER A 230 -15.81 10.28 9.19
N ALA A 231 -14.67 10.75 8.73
CA ALA A 231 -13.47 10.84 9.55
C ALA A 231 -13.66 11.82 10.73
N ALA A 232 -12.78 11.74 11.72
CA ALA A 232 -12.77 12.72 12.79
C ALA A 232 -12.50 14.15 12.24
N PRO A 233 -13.15 15.19 12.79
CA PRO A 233 -12.79 16.56 12.50
C PRO A 233 -11.27 16.77 12.76
N ARG A 234 -10.66 17.62 11.95
CA ARG A 234 -9.26 18.03 12.15
C ARG A 234 -9.24 19.39 12.78
N ASP A 235 -8.52 19.48 13.87
CA ASP A 235 -8.27 20.75 14.56
C ASP A 235 -7.23 21.58 13.80
#